data_f74ca9f914710186ca8d6cd8a14e2ae9
#
_entry.id   f74ca9f914710186ca8d6cd8a14e2ae9
#
_cell.length_a   1.000
_cell.length_b   1.000
_cell.length_c   1.000
_cell.angle_alpha   90.00
_cell.angle_beta   90.00
_cell.angle_gamma   90.00
#
_symmetry.space_group_name_H-M   'P 1'
#
loop_
_entity.id
_entity.type
_entity.pdbx_description
1 polymer ?
#
loop_
_entity_poly.entity_id
_entity_poly.type
_entity_poly.pdbx_seq_one_letter_code
_entity_poly.pdbx_strand_id
1 'polypeptide(L)'
;LTIKELTELVAKVVGYTGSTRTLFEQQNQKVCYDLLQDKIVAKEPLSIELICAVHRALTEGTYDERRYIVNGERPGEFKKHDYVTGKNEVGSPPDEVENDLAELIEEVNAIGAKAPLKAGAYLHARFENIHPFADGNGRVGRTLLNYWLMINDYPPTIVYEEDRRAYYDALQAYDEQEDLTPLVQFLEAQTVKTWSRSTEGKKPTPHKKLNSFCCDA
;
A
#
# COMPACT_ATOMS: atom_id res chain seq x y z
N LEU A 1 25.02 1.15 19.24
CA LEU A 1 23.70 1.76 19.07
C LEU A 1 23.00 1.06 17.92
N THR A 2 21.80 0.58 18.15
CA THR A 2 20.92 0.10 17.09
C THR A 2 20.45 1.27 16.22
N ILE A 3 19.99 1.00 15.00
CA ILE A 3 19.40 2.04 14.13
C ILE A 3 18.25 2.76 14.85
N LYS A 4 17.46 2.03 15.63
CA LYS A 4 16.35 2.58 16.44
C LYS A 4 16.85 3.59 17.47
N GLU A 5 17.87 3.23 18.27
CA GLU A 5 18.45 4.11 19.29
C GLU A 5 19.08 5.36 18.67
N LEU A 6 19.75 5.22 17.53
CA LEU A 6 20.32 6.34 16.79
C LEU A 6 19.23 7.29 16.28
N THR A 7 18.15 6.74 15.72
CA THR A 7 17.03 7.52 15.22
C THR A 7 16.30 8.25 16.35
N GLU A 8 16.09 7.60 17.49
CA GLU A 8 15.53 8.23 18.69
C GLU A 8 16.41 9.38 19.21
N LEU A 9 17.73 9.18 19.19
CA LEU A 9 18.67 10.21 19.59
C LEU A 9 18.60 11.42 18.66
N VAL A 10 18.63 11.19 17.34
CA VAL A 10 18.53 12.26 16.32
C VAL A 10 17.20 12.98 16.44
N ALA A 11 16.07 12.25 16.61
CA ALA A 11 14.75 12.85 16.80
C ALA A 11 14.71 13.78 18.02
N LYS A 12 15.31 13.37 19.14
CA LYS A 12 15.44 14.21 20.34
C LYS A 12 16.26 15.47 20.10
N VAL A 13 17.37 15.34 19.38
CA VAL A 13 18.26 16.47 19.06
C VAL A 13 17.56 17.51 18.19
N VAL A 14 16.75 17.09 17.23
CA VAL A 14 16.01 18.00 16.32
C VAL A 14 14.63 18.43 16.87
N GLY A 15 14.30 18.03 18.12
CA GLY A 15 13.03 18.41 18.77
C GLY A 15 11.80 17.69 18.20
N TYR A 16 11.98 16.54 17.56
CA TYR A 16 10.86 15.74 17.05
C TYR A 16 10.09 15.09 18.19
N THR A 17 8.77 15.29 18.24
CA THR A 17 7.88 14.80 19.31
C THR A 17 7.04 13.58 18.92
N GLY A 18 7.09 13.15 17.67
CA GLY A 18 6.38 11.96 17.18
C GLY A 18 7.05 10.64 17.59
N SER A 19 6.39 9.52 17.32
CA SER A 19 7.00 8.21 17.54
C SER A 19 8.11 7.93 16.52
N THR A 20 9.12 7.17 16.91
CA THR A 20 10.18 6.70 16.00
C THR A 20 9.58 5.95 14.81
N ARG A 21 8.54 5.17 15.03
CA ARG A 21 7.81 4.47 13.99
C ARG A 21 7.23 5.44 12.94
N THR A 22 6.57 6.51 13.36
CA THR A 22 6.01 7.52 12.45
C THR A 22 7.09 8.18 11.59
N LEU A 23 8.26 8.44 12.18
CA LEU A 23 9.39 9.00 11.43
C LEU A 23 9.88 8.04 10.34
N PHE A 24 10.03 6.76 10.67
CA PHE A 24 10.38 5.74 9.67
C PHE A 24 9.29 5.62 8.59
N GLU A 25 8.02 5.60 8.96
CA GLU A 25 6.92 5.53 8.01
C GLU A 25 6.95 6.69 7.00
N GLN A 26 7.23 7.92 7.45
CA GLN A 26 7.38 9.09 6.56
C GLN A 26 8.60 8.99 5.64
N GLN A 27 9.75 8.59 6.16
CA GLN A 27 10.95 8.37 5.35
C GLN A 27 10.75 7.26 4.31
N ASN A 28 10.15 6.17 4.73
CA ASN A 28 9.92 4.99 3.91
C ASN A 28 8.99 5.28 2.73
N GLN A 29 8.04 6.20 2.86
CA GLN A 29 7.21 6.67 1.74
C GLN A 29 8.09 7.23 0.62
N LYS A 30 9.07 8.08 0.97
CA LYS A 30 9.98 8.65 -0.03
C LYS A 30 10.86 7.56 -0.66
N VAL A 31 11.40 6.64 0.13
CA VAL A 31 12.24 5.53 -0.36
C VAL A 31 11.44 4.65 -1.32
N CYS A 32 10.20 4.34 -0.98
CA CYS A 32 9.31 3.57 -1.84
C CYS A 32 8.99 4.31 -3.15
N TYR A 33 8.74 5.61 -3.07
CA TYR A 33 8.53 6.44 -4.26
C TYR A 33 9.74 6.41 -5.19
N ASP A 34 10.95 6.64 -4.64
CA ASP A 34 12.19 6.62 -5.43
C ASP A 34 12.41 5.24 -6.09
N LEU A 35 12.07 4.15 -5.39
CA LEU A 35 12.11 2.78 -5.93
C LEU A 35 11.17 2.59 -7.13
N LEU A 36 9.97 3.16 -7.08
CA LEU A 36 8.93 2.93 -8.08
C LEU A 36 9.02 3.85 -9.30
N GLN A 37 9.68 5.00 -9.18
CA GLN A 37 9.68 6.03 -10.21
C GLN A 37 10.12 5.52 -11.59
N ASP A 38 11.27 4.86 -11.66
CA ASP A 38 11.80 4.34 -12.93
C ASP A 38 10.97 3.16 -13.46
N LYS A 39 10.45 2.33 -12.56
CA LYS A 39 9.58 1.19 -12.88
C LYS A 39 8.25 1.62 -13.48
N ILE A 40 7.66 2.71 -12.96
CA ILE A 40 6.43 3.29 -13.51
C ILE A 40 6.68 3.83 -14.92
N VAL A 41 7.79 4.54 -15.14
CA VAL A 41 8.17 5.06 -16.48
C VAL A 41 8.39 3.91 -17.46
N ALA A 42 9.05 2.84 -17.03
CA ALA A 42 9.28 1.64 -17.83
C ALA A 42 8.03 0.76 -18.00
N LYS A 43 6.94 1.06 -17.30
CA LYS A 43 5.73 0.22 -17.20
C LYS A 43 6.05 -1.22 -16.84
N GLU A 44 6.96 -1.40 -15.87
CA GLU A 44 7.36 -2.73 -15.42
C GLU A 44 6.12 -3.46 -14.86
N PRO A 45 5.85 -4.71 -15.26
CA PRO A 45 4.67 -5.44 -14.80
C PRO A 45 4.77 -5.76 -13.30
N LEU A 46 3.62 -6.00 -12.67
CA LEU A 46 3.56 -6.50 -11.30
C LEU A 46 4.27 -7.86 -11.22
N SER A 47 5.05 -8.04 -10.16
CA SER A 47 5.65 -9.32 -9.80
C SER A 47 5.70 -9.48 -8.28
N ILE A 48 5.89 -10.70 -7.82
CA ILE A 48 6.06 -11.01 -6.40
C ILE A 48 7.28 -10.28 -5.83
N GLU A 49 8.38 -10.23 -6.58
CA GLU A 49 9.60 -9.52 -6.19
C GLU A 49 9.35 -8.02 -6.00
N LEU A 50 8.55 -7.41 -6.89
CA LEU A 50 8.18 -6.00 -6.76
C LEU A 50 7.31 -5.78 -5.52
N ILE A 51 6.32 -6.64 -5.26
CA ILE A 51 5.47 -6.58 -4.06
C ILE A 51 6.32 -6.64 -2.79
N CYS A 52 7.24 -7.60 -2.72
CA CYS A 52 8.18 -7.75 -1.60
C CYS A 52 9.11 -6.54 -1.44
N ALA A 53 9.60 -5.97 -2.56
CA ALA A 53 10.45 -4.78 -2.55
C ALA A 53 9.69 -3.53 -2.06
N VAL A 54 8.44 -3.34 -2.49
CA VAL A 54 7.54 -2.27 -2.02
C VAL A 54 7.28 -2.43 -0.53
N HIS A 55 6.94 -3.63 -0.07
CA HIS A 55 6.72 -3.89 1.34
C HIS A 55 7.97 -3.58 2.17
N ARG A 56 9.15 -4.06 1.75
CA ARG A 56 10.41 -3.76 2.43
C ARG A 56 10.65 -2.26 2.53
N ALA A 57 10.51 -1.55 1.41
CA ALA A 57 10.71 -0.10 1.39
C ALA A 57 9.78 0.64 2.35
N LEU A 58 8.50 0.22 2.45
CA LEU A 58 7.50 0.88 3.29
C LEU A 58 7.61 0.53 4.78
N THR A 59 8.19 -0.63 5.13
CA THR A 59 8.14 -1.16 6.50
C THR A 59 9.49 -1.29 7.19
N GLU A 60 10.59 -0.92 6.52
CA GLU A 60 11.92 -0.97 7.13
C GLU A 60 11.95 -0.13 8.43
N GLY A 61 12.41 -0.74 9.54
CA GLY A 61 12.47 -0.11 10.85
C GLY A 61 11.13 0.12 11.57
N THR A 62 10.00 -0.33 11.01
CA THR A 62 8.67 -0.11 11.63
C THR A 62 8.17 -1.29 12.46
N TYR A 63 8.77 -2.47 12.32
CA TYR A 63 8.38 -3.66 13.06
C TYR A 63 8.74 -3.53 14.54
N ASP A 64 7.82 -3.92 15.41
CA ASP A 64 8.05 -4.01 16.84
C ASP A 64 8.94 -5.22 17.20
N GLU A 65 9.41 -5.25 18.45
CA GLU A 65 10.27 -6.30 18.97
C GLU A 65 9.60 -7.68 18.88
N ARG A 66 8.30 -7.76 19.13
CA ARG A 66 7.56 -9.03 19.06
C ARG A 66 7.58 -9.60 17.66
N ARG A 67 7.26 -8.78 16.64
CA ARG A 67 7.27 -9.23 15.24
C ARG A 67 8.68 -9.58 14.79
N TYR A 68 9.65 -8.70 15.06
CA TYR A 68 10.99 -8.81 14.52
C TYR A 68 11.84 -9.88 15.23
N ILE A 69 11.83 -9.90 16.58
CA ILE A 69 12.69 -10.80 17.36
C ILE A 69 11.96 -12.11 17.68
N VAL A 70 10.74 -12.04 18.25
CA VAL A 70 10.04 -13.22 18.75
C VAL A 70 9.48 -14.05 17.59
N ASN A 71 8.76 -13.41 16.66
CA ASN A 71 8.12 -14.10 15.55
C ASN A 71 9.04 -14.26 14.33
N GLY A 72 10.20 -13.61 14.30
CA GLY A 72 11.15 -13.73 13.19
C GLY A 72 10.69 -13.10 11.89
N GLU A 73 9.68 -12.22 11.93
CA GLU A 73 9.15 -11.52 10.76
C GLU A 73 10.14 -10.48 10.22
N ARG A 74 10.17 -10.29 8.91
CA ARG A 74 11.10 -9.37 8.25
C ARG A 74 10.39 -8.50 7.21
N PRO A 75 10.77 -7.20 7.09
CA PRO A 75 10.37 -6.39 5.95
C PRO A 75 10.73 -7.03 4.61
N GLY A 76 9.76 -7.16 3.73
CA GLY A 76 9.95 -7.76 2.40
C GLY A 76 9.84 -9.28 2.35
N GLU A 77 9.55 -9.94 3.48
CA GLU A 77 9.23 -11.37 3.54
C GLU A 77 7.75 -11.57 3.87
N PHE A 78 7.13 -12.61 3.34
CA PHE A 78 5.77 -12.99 3.67
C PHE A 78 5.66 -13.37 5.16
N LYS A 79 4.47 -13.22 5.70
CA LYS A 79 4.18 -13.58 7.09
C LYS A 79 4.48 -15.05 7.35
N LYS A 80 5.02 -15.32 8.53
CA LYS A 80 5.34 -16.69 9.01
C LYS A 80 4.28 -17.23 9.96
N HIS A 81 3.36 -16.35 10.38
CA HIS A 81 2.30 -16.65 11.34
C HIS A 81 0.99 -16.04 10.90
N ASP A 82 -0.11 -16.57 11.41
CA ASP A 82 -1.42 -15.96 11.24
C ASP A 82 -1.55 -14.69 12.10
N TYR A 83 -2.01 -13.63 11.48
CA TYR A 83 -2.31 -12.37 12.16
C TYR A 83 -3.78 -12.03 11.97
N VAL A 84 -4.47 -11.82 13.09
CA VAL A 84 -5.88 -11.42 13.05
C VAL A 84 -5.99 -9.96 12.62
N THR A 85 -6.80 -9.74 11.62
CA THR A 85 -7.15 -8.42 11.09
C THR A 85 -8.66 -8.18 11.20
N GLY A 86 -9.10 -6.93 11.27
CA GLY A 86 -10.52 -6.62 11.31
C GLY A 86 -11.29 -7.36 12.42
N LYS A 87 -12.37 -8.02 12.02
CA LYS A 87 -13.27 -8.79 12.92
C LYS A 87 -12.93 -10.29 12.94
N ASN A 88 -11.69 -10.67 13.16
CA ASN A 88 -11.17 -12.06 13.20
C ASN A 88 -10.81 -12.66 11.82
N GLU A 89 -10.53 -11.85 10.83
CA GLU A 89 -10.00 -12.31 9.55
C GLU A 89 -8.50 -12.59 9.68
N VAL A 90 -8.04 -13.67 9.07
CA VAL A 90 -6.62 -14.11 9.19
C VAL A 90 -5.88 -13.96 7.85
N GLY A 91 -6.61 -13.79 6.75
CA GLY A 91 -6.04 -13.82 5.40
C GLY A 91 -5.61 -15.23 4.98
N SER A 92 -4.84 -15.34 3.91
CA SER A 92 -4.31 -16.63 3.45
C SER A 92 -3.34 -17.23 4.45
N PRO A 93 -3.31 -18.56 4.62
CA PRO A 93 -2.26 -19.24 5.39
C PRO A 93 -0.85 -18.87 4.88
N PRO A 94 0.17 -18.81 5.75
CA PRO A 94 1.51 -18.40 5.35
C PRO A 94 2.11 -19.18 4.17
N ASP A 95 1.84 -20.47 4.08
CA ASP A 95 2.30 -21.39 3.03
C ASP A 95 1.54 -21.24 1.69
N GLU A 96 0.38 -20.60 1.69
CA GLU A 96 -0.44 -20.35 0.49
C GLU A 96 -0.25 -18.93 -0.10
N VAL A 97 0.30 -17.99 0.68
CA VAL A 97 0.44 -16.57 0.30
C VAL A 97 1.09 -16.37 -1.07
N GLU A 98 2.18 -17.09 -1.35
CA GLU A 98 2.92 -16.91 -2.62
C GLU A 98 2.10 -17.37 -3.82
N ASN A 99 1.39 -18.49 -3.68
CA ASN A 99 0.50 -19.00 -4.74
C ASN A 99 -0.68 -18.06 -4.97
N ASP A 100 -1.33 -17.59 -3.89
CA ASP A 100 -2.48 -16.68 -3.99
C ASP A 100 -2.09 -15.35 -4.64
N LEU A 101 -0.89 -14.84 -4.36
CA LEU A 101 -0.37 -13.63 -5.02
C LEU A 101 -0.03 -13.87 -6.49
N ALA A 102 0.50 -15.05 -6.85
CA ALA A 102 0.78 -15.40 -8.23
C ALA A 102 -0.52 -15.47 -9.04
N GLU A 103 -1.56 -16.14 -8.51
CA GLU A 103 -2.90 -16.19 -9.11
C GLU A 103 -3.50 -14.79 -9.26
N LEU A 104 -3.42 -13.96 -8.22
CA LEU A 104 -3.90 -12.58 -8.26
C LEU A 104 -3.23 -11.76 -9.38
N ILE A 105 -1.92 -11.90 -9.56
CA ILE A 105 -1.18 -11.20 -10.63
C ILE A 105 -1.68 -11.66 -12.01
N GLU A 106 -1.91 -12.96 -12.21
CA GLU A 106 -2.44 -13.49 -13.46
C GLU A 106 -3.85 -12.98 -13.75
N GLU A 107 -4.73 -12.99 -12.76
CA GLU A 107 -6.12 -12.50 -12.86
C GLU A 107 -6.17 -11.00 -13.19
N VAL A 108 -5.35 -10.19 -12.52
CA VAL A 108 -5.26 -8.75 -12.76
C VAL A 108 -4.77 -8.46 -14.18
N ASN A 109 -3.75 -9.20 -14.63
CA ASN A 109 -3.23 -9.08 -16.01
C ASN A 109 -4.27 -9.51 -17.05
N ALA A 110 -5.13 -10.49 -16.75
CA ALA A 110 -6.20 -10.92 -17.65
C ALA A 110 -7.30 -9.85 -17.81
N ILE A 111 -7.65 -9.11 -16.75
CA ILE A 111 -8.53 -7.93 -16.82
C ILE A 111 -7.84 -6.80 -17.60
N GLY A 112 -6.59 -6.57 -17.31
CA GLY A 112 -5.62 -5.79 -18.05
C GLY A 112 -5.93 -4.32 -18.21
N ALA A 113 -5.21 -3.70 -19.14
CA ALA A 113 -5.29 -2.27 -19.45
C ALA A 113 -6.66 -1.82 -20.02
N LYS A 114 -7.54 -2.74 -20.40
CA LYS A 114 -8.89 -2.40 -20.90
C LYS A 114 -9.80 -1.79 -19.83
N ALA A 115 -9.56 -2.13 -18.56
CA ALA A 115 -10.31 -1.62 -17.43
C ALA A 115 -9.38 -1.38 -16.24
N PRO A 116 -8.42 -0.41 -16.31
CA PRO A 116 -7.37 -0.24 -15.32
C PRO A 116 -7.89 -0.03 -13.91
N LEU A 117 -8.95 0.78 -13.74
CA LEU A 117 -9.55 1.05 -12.44
C LEU A 117 -10.20 -0.21 -11.84
N LYS A 118 -10.93 -0.99 -12.65
CA LYS A 118 -11.55 -2.23 -12.19
C LYS A 118 -10.49 -3.27 -11.79
N ALA A 119 -9.44 -3.42 -12.62
CA ALA A 119 -8.33 -4.32 -12.32
C ALA A 119 -7.57 -3.87 -11.06
N GLY A 120 -7.33 -2.57 -10.91
CA GLY A 120 -6.72 -1.99 -9.71
C GLY A 120 -7.57 -2.17 -8.45
N ALA A 121 -8.88 -2.00 -8.54
CA ALA A 121 -9.80 -2.27 -7.44
C ALA A 121 -9.78 -3.75 -7.03
N TYR A 122 -9.78 -4.65 -8.01
CA TYR A 122 -9.68 -6.09 -7.77
C TYR A 122 -8.34 -6.47 -7.13
N LEU A 123 -7.23 -5.97 -7.70
CA LEU A 123 -5.90 -6.14 -7.11
C LEU A 123 -5.90 -5.74 -5.64
N HIS A 124 -6.45 -4.56 -5.34
CA HIS A 124 -6.43 -4.03 -3.98
C HIS A 124 -7.29 -4.85 -3.02
N ALA A 125 -8.53 -5.18 -3.38
CA ALA A 125 -9.42 -5.97 -2.55
C ALA A 125 -8.85 -7.38 -2.26
N ARG A 126 -8.40 -8.08 -3.30
CA ARG A 126 -7.80 -9.42 -3.14
C ARG A 126 -6.49 -9.38 -2.35
N PHE A 127 -5.66 -8.34 -2.54
CA PHE A 127 -4.44 -8.18 -1.76
C PHE A 127 -4.73 -7.99 -0.26
N GLU A 128 -5.76 -7.18 0.08
CA GLU A 128 -6.19 -7.02 1.49
C GLU A 128 -6.73 -8.35 2.05
N ASN A 129 -7.44 -9.17 1.26
CA ASN A 129 -7.92 -10.48 1.68
C ASN A 129 -6.78 -11.48 1.89
N ILE A 130 -5.81 -11.57 0.98
CA ILE A 130 -4.63 -12.43 1.13
C ILE A 130 -3.84 -12.05 2.37
N HIS A 131 -3.72 -10.75 2.65
CA HIS A 131 -3.00 -10.20 3.79
C HIS A 131 -1.59 -10.79 3.96
N PRO A 132 -0.71 -10.61 2.96
CA PRO A 132 0.52 -11.40 2.82
C PRO A 132 1.59 -11.12 3.85
N PHE A 133 1.53 -10.01 4.56
CA PHE A 133 2.59 -9.57 5.46
C PHE A 133 2.12 -9.45 6.91
N ALA A 134 3.06 -9.50 7.85
CA ALA A 134 2.78 -9.38 9.27
C ALA A 134 2.32 -7.97 9.71
N ASP A 135 2.62 -6.94 8.91
CA ASP A 135 2.22 -5.53 9.10
C ASP A 135 2.37 -4.77 7.78
N GLY A 136 1.68 -3.65 7.64
CA GLY A 136 1.85 -2.76 6.49
C GLY A 136 1.05 -3.11 5.25
N ASN A 137 0.17 -4.13 5.29
CA ASN A 137 -0.60 -4.56 4.11
C ASN A 137 -1.41 -3.43 3.48
N GLY A 138 -2.15 -2.64 4.27
CA GLY A 138 -2.93 -1.52 3.74
C GLY A 138 -2.07 -0.45 3.03
N ARG A 139 -0.87 -0.15 3.52
CA ARG A 139 0.07 0.78 2.84
C ARG A 139 0.56 0.19 1.53
N VAL A 140 0.94 -1.07 1.54
CA VAL A 140 1.38 -1.80 0.34
C VAL A 140 0.25 -1.90 -0.67
N GLY A 141 -0.94 -2.33 -0.26
CA GLY A 141 -2.10 -2.48 -1.14
C GLY A 141 -2.48 -1.18 -1.87
N ARG A 142 -2.51 -0.04 -1.14
CA ARG A 142 -2.76 1.26 -1.76
C ARG A 142 -1.61 1.70 -2.68
N THR A 143 -0.37 1.38 -2.36
CA THR A 143 0.78 1.66 -3.23
C THR A 143 0.73 0.83 -4.49
N LEU A 144 0.41 -0.46 -4.40
CA LEU A 144 0.27 -1.35 -5.56
C LEU A 144 -0.92 -0.94 -6.44
N LEU A 145 -2.03 -0.53 -5.85
CA LEU A 145 -3.16 0.06 -6.59
C LEU A 145 -2.69 1.24 -7.45
N ASN A 146 -2.01 2.21 -6.84
CA ASN A 146 -1.52 3.38 -7.57
C ASN A 146 -0.44 3.03 -8.60
N TYR A 147 0.45 2.11 -8.27
CA TYR A 147 1.43 1.58 -9.23
C TYR A 147 0.73 1.00 -10.46
N TRP A 148 -0.25 0.11 -10.25
CA TRP A 148 -1.04 -0.50 -11.32
C TRP A 148 -1.75 0.55 -12.18
N LEU A 149 -2.40 1.52 -11.56
CA LEU A 149 -3.06 2.60 -12.28
C LEU A 149 -2.07 3.37 -13.17
N MET A 150 -0.92 3.76 -12.62
CA MET A 150 0.07 4.58 -13.33
C MET A 150 0.73 3.84 -14.50
N ILE A 151 1.08 2.56 -14.36
CA ILE A 151 1.65 1.79 -15.48
C ILE A 151 0.65 1.55 -16.62
N ASN A 152 -0.65 1.65 -16.33
CA ASN A 152 -1.74 1.54 -17.29
C ASN A 152 -2.29 2.91 -17.75
N ASP A 153 -1.51 3.98 -17.60
CA ASP A 153 -1.86 5.36 -17.98
C ASP A 153 -3.16 5.90 -17.34
N TYR A 154 -3.54 5.34 -16.21
CA TYR A 154 -4.67 5.81 -15.42
C TYR A 154 -4.19 6.72 -14.28
N PRO A 155 -4.93 7.80 -13.95
CA PRO A 155 -4.51 8.71 -12.89
C PRO A 155 -4.53 8.02 -11.52
N PRO A 156 -3.48 8.22 -10.70
CA PRO A 156 -3.47 7.72 -9.33
C PRO A 156 -4.50 8.42 -8.46
N THR A 157 -4.88 7.77 -7.37
CA THR A 157 -5.91 8.23 -6.44
C THR A 157 -5.42 8.25 -5.00
N ILE A 158 -5.98 9.12 -4.17
CA ILE A 158 -5.77 9.19 -2.72
C ILE A 158 -7.06 8.74 -2.03
N VAL A 159 -6.92 7.86 -1.06
CA VAL A 159 -7.99 7.56 -0.10
C VAL A 159 -7.84 8.55 1.05
N TYR A 160 -8.75 9.53 1.13
CA TYR A 160 -8.70 10.56 2.17
C TYR A 160 -9.24 10.06 3.50
N GLU A 161 -8.67 10.56 4.60
CA GLU A 161 -9.06 10.15 5.96
C GLU A 161 -10.55 10.41 6.25
N GLU A 162 -11.10 11.51 5.75
CA GLU A 162 -12.53 11.81 5.90
C GLU A 162 -13.48 10.79 5.24
N ASP A 163 -12.98 10.04 4.24
CA ASP A 163 -13.74 9.02 3.51
C ASP A 163 -13.41 7.59 3.98
N ARG A 164 -12.61 7.46 5.01
CA ARG A 164 -12.11 6.17 5.53
C ARG A 164 -13.22 5.16 5.79
N ARG A 165 -14.34 5.61 6.34
CA ARG A 165 -15.48 4.71 6.60
C ARG A 165 -16.05 4.11 5.31
N ALA A 166 -16.33 4.96 4.32
CA ALA A 166 -16.85 4.51 3.02
C ALA A 166 -15.88 3.56 2.30
N TYR A 167 -14.57 3.78 2.47
CA TYR A 167 -13.54 2.89 1.96
C TYR A 167 -13.62 1.49 2.59
N TYR A 168 -13.73 1.39 3.92
CA TYR A 168 -13.86 0.08 4.57
C TYR A 168 -15.20 -0.59 4.32
N ASP A 169 -16.30 0.18 4.23
CA ASP A 169 -17.61 -0.35 3.85
C ASP A 169 -17.57 -0.96 2.43
N ALA A 170 -16.81 -0.33 1.51
CA ALA A 170 -16.64 -0.83 0.15
C ALA A 170 -15.77 -2.09 0.06
N LEU A 171 -14.71 -2.19 0.88
CA LEU A 171 -13.91 -3.41 0.99
C LEU A 171 -14.74 -4.55 1.61
N GLN A 172 -15.50 -4.27 2.67
CA GLN A 172 -16.37 -5.27 3.32
C GLN A 172 -17.42 -5.83 2.36
N ALA A 173 -17.97 -5.04 1.45
CA ALA A 173 -18.91 -5.55 0.43
C ALA A 173 -18.25 -6.61 -0.47
N TYR A 174 -16.97 -6.43 -0.80
CA TYR A 174 -16.22 -7.43 -1.52
C TYR A 174 -15.95 -8.68 -0.68
N ASP A 175 -15.54 -8.52 0.58
CA ASP A 175 -15.24 -9.62 1.49
C ASP A 175 -16.48 -10.52 1.75
N GLU A 176 -17.66 -9.92 1.88
CA GLU A 176 -18.90 -10.64 2.23
C GLU A 176 -19.66 -11.20 1.01
N GLN A 177 -19.58 -10.55 -0.15
CA GLN A 177 -20.45 -10.80 -1.29
C GLN A 177 -19.73 -10.95 -2.63
N GLU A 178 -18.40 -10.80 -2.64
CA GLU A 178 -17.57 -10.71 -3.85
C GLU A 178 -18.01 -9.56 -4.79
N ASP A 179 -18.73 -8.55 -4.25
CA ASP A 179 -19.18 -7.40 -5.04
C ASP A 179 -18.12 -6.30 -5.06
N LEU A 180 -17.42 -6.21 -6.19
CA LEU A 180 -16.39 -5.20 -6.42
C LEU A 180 -16.97 -3.81 -6.75
N THR A 181 -18.26 -3.72 -7.07
CA THR A 181 -18.89 -2.50 -7.57
C THR A 181 -18.75 -1.31 -6.61
N PRO A 182 -19.00 -1.46 -5.29
CA PRO A 182 -18.84 -0.36 -4.34
C PRO A 182 -17.40 0.19 -4.30
N LEU A 183 -16.40 -0.70 -4.36
CA LEU A 183 -15.00 -0.27 -4.33
C LEU A 183 -14.59 0.45 -5.61
N VAL A 184 -15.02 -0.02 -6.78
CA VAL A 184 -14.78 0.67 -8.06
C VAL A 184 -15.39 2.08 -8.04
N GLN A 185 -16.66 2.21 -7.62
CA GLN A 185 -17.34 3.51 -7.52
C GLN A 185 -16.66 4.44 -6.52
N PHE A 186 -16.23 3.90 -5.38
CA PHE A 186 -15.48 4.66 -4.38
C PHE A 186 -14.17 5.20 -4.96
N LEU A 187 -13.36 4.34 -5.58
CA LEU A 187 -12.08 4.73 -6.17
C LEU A 187 -12.25 5.72 -7.33
N GLU A 188 -13.30 5.59 -8.13
CA GLU A 188 -13.64 6.58 -9.18
C GLU A 188 -13.92 7.95 -8.56
N ALA A 189 -14.75 8.00 -7.52
CA ALA A 189 -15.04 9.24 -6.79
C ALA A 189 -13.78 9.84 -6.14
N GLN A 190 -12.91 9.01 -5.55
CA GLN A 190 -11.64 9.45 -4.97
C GLN A 190 -10.68 9.98 -6.05
N THR A 191 -10.63 9.37 -7.21
CA THR A 191 -9.82 9.85 -8.33
C THR A 191 -10.27 11.26 -8.75
N VAL A 192 -11.58 11.47 -8.96
CA VAL A 192 -12.14 12.79 -9.27
C VAL A 192 -11.80 13.80 -8.17
N LYS A 193 -12.00 13.45 -6.89
CA LYS A 193 -11.69 14.30 -5.73
C LYS A 193 -10.21 14.68 -5.68
N THR A 194 -9.31 13.71 -5.90
CA THR A 194 -7.85 13.91 -5.90
C THR A 194 -7.44 14.93 -6.95
N TRP A 195 -7.97 14.80 -8.16
CA TRP A 195 -7.58 15.66 -9.28
C TRP A 195 -8.26 17.03 -9.22
N SER A 196 -9.49 17.14 -8.72
CA SER A 196 -10.16 18.42 -8.47
C SER A 196 -9.38 19.25 -7.43
N ARG A 197 -8.99 18.66 -6.31
CA ARG A 197 -8.18 19.33 -5.28
C ARG A 197 -6.80 19.75 -5.79
N SER A 198 -6.20 18.99 -6.70
CA SER A 198 -4.90 19.32 -7.26
C SER A 198 -4.95 20.50 -8.24
N THR A 199 -6.12 20.80 -8.83
CA THR A 199 -6.32 21.92 -9.76
C THR A 199 -6.69 23.22 -9.05
N GLU A 200 -7.29 23.17 -7.87
CA GLU A 200 -7.68 24.34 -7.08
C GLU A 200 -6.50 24.98 -6.33
N GLY A 201 -5.39 24.27 -6.13
CA GLY A 201 -4.18 24.79 -5.49
C GLY A 201 -3.05 25.01 -6.49
N LYS A 202 -2.47 26.22 -6.54
CA LYS A 202 -1.29 26.67 -7.34
C LYS A 202 -0.61 25.57 -8.16
N LYS A 203 -0.48 25.75 -9.50
CA LYS A 203 0.20 24.82 -10.43
C LYS A 203 1.34 24.06 -9.75
N PRO A 204 1.18 22.76 -9.42
CA PRO A 204 2.22 22.01 -8.75
C PRO A 204 3.34 21.72 -9.75
N THR A 205 4.59 21.82 -9.28
CA THR A 205 5.70 21.23 -10.02
C THR A 205 5.51 19.70 -10.08
N PRO A 206 5.92 19.03 -11.16
CA PRO A 206 5.72 17.60 -11.34
C PRO A 206 6.18 16.75 -10.14
N HIS A 207 7.27 17.16 -9.47
CA HIS A 207 7.82 16.48 -8.28
C HIS A 207 6.95 16.60 -7.01
N LYS A 208 6.15 17.65 -6.85
CA LYS A 208 5.25 17.79 -5.69
C LYS A 208 3.97 16.95 -5.79
N LYS A 209 3.56 16.58 -7.01
CA LYS A 209 2.33 15.80 -7.22
C LYS A 209 2.45 14.37 -6.71
N LEU A 210 3.59 13.71 -6.91
CA LEU A 210 3.76 12.33 -6.48
C LEU A 210 3.98 12.18 -4.95
N ASN A 211 4.59 13.18 -4.30
CA ASN A 211 4.79 13.15 -2.85
C ASN A 211 3.48 13.22 -2.04
N SER A 212 2.37 13.70 -2.64
CA SER A 212 1.08 13.76 -1.96
C SER A 212 0.29 12.44 -2.00
N PHE A 213 0.67 11.48 -2.84
CA PHE A 213 -0.09 10.23 -3.00
C PHE A 213 0.10 9.20 -1.89
N CYS A 214 1.09 9.40 -1.04
CA CYS A 214 1.44 8.43 -0.01
C CYS A 214 1.22 8.93 1.43
N CYS A 215 0.88 10.20 1.67
CA CYS A 215 1.07 10.83 2.98
C CYS A 215 -0.15 10.84 3.93
N ASP A 216 -1.35 10.44 3.49
CA ASP A 216 -2.54 10.48 4.35
C ASP A 216 -3.05 9.06 4.65
N ALA A 217 -2.41 8.41 5.63
CA ALA A 217 -2.92 7.22 6.28
C ALA A 217 -2.46 7.16 7.75
#